data_4d1518700820e9e470134221364c3536
#
_entry.id   4d1518700820e9e470134221364c3536
#
_cell.length_a   1.000
_cell.length_b   1.000
_cell.length_c   1.000
_cell.angle_alpha   90.00
_cell.angle_beta   90.00
_cell.angle_gamma   90.00
#
_symmetry.space_group_name_H-M   'P 1'
#
loop_
_entity.id
_entity.type
_entity.pdbx_description
1 polymer ?
#
loop_
_entity_poly.entity_id
_entity_poly.type
_entity_poly.pdbx_seq_one_letter_code
_entity_poly.pdbx_strand_id
1 'polypeptide(L)'
;MRTRNIFILFTMLALHLSACTDIEDGTTDIDSWPAINEYTLAHPCMLHTAADLSYVASKLTVAPWSEGYDKLKNSGYSYAGYVPMPQEVLGRMDQGNWASKFPEWWNNYTYFYKDAAAAYQLALRWKLEGDVACGQTAVKILNAWAETCKGLVRVKSLANDRTYDANGEIADPNEYLISINVHQMANAAEIMRTDETLFTKAQLSAFQTMMKNVFYPAASDFLAHKEACKQHSWLNWDLAQMTSILSIGILCDDQDKINEAILYFKYGVGNGSIDNAVPFLHQDPDGHGVLGQGQESGRDQGHATLCIALMGAFCQMAYNIGEDLFAYQDNKVLAMAEYTAKYNLWKDFDDRSSTSNEKFVYSKEGFPYSFYENCSWQCPALSSKEENDKSRGEIRPCWALIYYHYKTKGIEAYYTKKFMDGMGVEGGGGHYGSTSGGFDQLGFGTLMYTKE
;
A
#
# COMPACT_ATOMS: atom_id res chain seq x y z
N MET A 1 -66.08 41.39 21.86
CA MET A 1 -65.27 41.01 23.03
C MET A 1 -64.27 39.94 22.65
N ARG A 2 -62.99 40.31 22.76
CA ARG A 2 -61.80 39.48 22.93
C ARG A 2 -61.52 38.30 21.96
N THR A 3 -60.87 38.59 20.91
CA THR A 3 -59.66 37.99 20.35
C THR A 3 -58.80 37.29 21.39
N ARG A 4 -58.47 36.03 21.15
CA ARG A 4 -57.16 35.43 21.52
C ARG A 4 -56.99 34.01 20.92
N ASN A 5 -55.77 33.83 20.37
CA ASN A 5 -55.12 32.57 20.10
C ASN A 5 -55.27 31.98 18.67
N ILE A 6 -54.55 32.61 17.77
CA ILE A 6 -53.92 31.96 16.64
C ILE A 6 -52.45 32.37 16.70
N PHE A 7 -51.63 31.61 17.39
CA PHE A 7 -50.17 31.66 17.31
C PHE A 7 -49.66 30.42 18.03
N ILE A 8 -49.50 29.31 17.37
CA ILE A 8 -48.63 28.16 17.64
C ILE A 8 -48.96 27.13 16.55
N LEU A 9 -48.40 27.29 15.37
CA LEU A 9 -48.20 26.20 14.42
C LEU A 9 -47.30 26.65 13.23
N PHE A 10 -46.15 27.25 13.52
CA PHE A 10 -45.17 27.55 12.48
C PHE A 10 -43.74 27.52 13.01
N THR A 11 -43.42 26.56 13.88
CA THR A 11 -42.04 26.38 14.38
C THR A 11 -41.59 24.93 14.45
N MET A 12 -42.09 24.08 13.57
CA MET A 12 -41.60 22.71 13.45
C MET A 12 -41.34 22.25 12.01
N LEU A 13 -41.01 23.15 11.11
CA LEU A 13 -40.60 22.77 9.74
C LEU A 13 -39.35 23.48 9.26
N ALA A 14 -38.47 23.88 10.21
CA ALA A 14 -37.19 24.52 9.87
C ALA A 14 -35.98 23.81 10.52
N LEU A 15 -36.14 22.56 10.91
CA LEU A 15 -35.07 21.79 11.57
C LEU A 15 -34.62 20.52 10.81
N HIS A 16 -34.96 20.41 9.54
CA HIS A 16 -34.48 19.27 8.70
C HIS A 16 -33.82 19.67 7.39
N LEU A 17 -33.37 20.91 7.26
CA LEU A 17 -32.61 21.34 6.08
C LEU A 17 -31.26 22.00 6.43
N SER A 18 -30.71 21.69 7.61
CA SER A 18 -29.44 22.26 8.06
C SER A 18 -28.37 21.21 8.35
N ALA A 19 -28.43 20.07 7.68
CA ALA A 19 -27.45 19.00 7.84
C ALA A 19 -26.56 18.80 6.59
N CYS A 20 -26.55 19.76 5.66
CA CYS A 20 -25.73 19.66 4.43
C CYS A 20 -25.07 20.97 3.99
N THR A 21 -24.84 21.95 4.87
CA THR A 21 -24.32 23.24 4.42
C THR A 21 -23.08 23.78 5.15
N ASP A 22 -22.44 23.00 6.00
CA ASP A 22 -21.15 23.37 6.56
C ASP A 22 -20.20 22.17 6.56
N ILE A 23 -19.95 21.60 5.38
CA ILE A 23 -18.73 20.85 5.15
C ILE A 23 -17.77 21.86 4.53
N GLU A 24 -17.03 22.52 5.39
CA GLU A 24 -15.86 23.28 5.00
C GLU A 24 -14.99 22.43 4.06
N ASP A 25 -14.38 23.07 3.05
CA ASP A 25 -13.37 22.45 2.18
C ASP A 25 -12.49 21.51 3.00
N GLY A 26 -12.60 20.19 2.69
CA GLY A 26 -11.87 19.16 3.42
C GLY A 26 -10.39 19.14 3.07
N THR A 27 -9.75 20.28 3.15
CA THR A 27 -8.31 20.31 3.34
C THR A 27 -8.05 19.60 4.65
N THR A 28 -7.26 18.56 4.62
CA THR A 28 -6.77 17.90 5.83
C THR A 28 -6.15 19.01 6.67
N ASP A 29 -6.84 19.44 7.73
CA ASP A 29 -6.34 20.49 8.62
C ASP A 29 -5.21 19.89 9.46
N ILE A 30 -4.02 19.86 8.86
CA ILE A 30 -2.80 19.35 9.49
C ILE A 30 -2.51 20.12 10.79
N ASP A 31 -2.96 21.36 10.88
CA ASP A 31 -2.82 22.20 12.07
C ASP A 31 -3.68 21.71 13.26
N SER A 32 -4.71 20.90 12.99
CA SER A 32 -5.54 20.26 14.03
C SER A 32 -4.97 18.93 14.53
N TRP A 33 -3.93 18.38 13.88
CA TRP A 33 -3.34 17.12 14.28
C TRP A 33 -2.49 17.24 15.55
N PRO A 34 -2.31 16.15 16.31
CA PRO A 34 -1.40 16.15 17.46
C PRO A 34 0.01 16.57 17.11
N ALA A 35 0.77 16.95 18.13
CA ALA A 35 2.16 17.33 17.97
C ALA A 35 2.98 16.29 17.19
N ILE A 36 3.89 16.78 16.36
CA ILE A 36 4.82 15.98 15.57
C ILE A 36 5.74 15.18 16.52
N ASN A 37 5.96 13.90 16.20
CA ASN A 37 6.95 13.10 16.87
C ASN A 37 8.32 13.23 16.18
N GLU A 38 9.39 13.14 16.96
CA GLU A 38 10.73 12.98 16.42
C GLU A 38 11.11 11.50 16.44
N TYR A 39 11.44 10.96 15.28
CA TYR A 39 11.84 9.57 15.10
C TYR A 39 13.35 9.45 14.95
N THR A 40 13.95 8.50 15.64
CA THR A 40 15.38 8.19 15.49
C THR A 40 15.56 7.19 14.34
N LEU A 41 16.27 7.60 13.29
CA LEU A 41 16.49 6.78 12.11
C LEU A 41 17.85 6.09 12.16
N ALA A 42 17.85 4.79 12.41
CA ALA A 42 19.06 3.95 12.44
C ALA A 42 19.14 3.10 11.14
N HIS A 43 19.57 3.71 10.06
CA HIS A 43 19.58 3.09 8.73
C HIS A 43 20.41 1.80 8.61
N PRO A 44 19.91 0.75 7.92
CA PRO A 44 18.63 0.70 7.27
C PRO A 44 17.49 0.52 8.27
N CYS A 45 16.40 1.25 8.12
CA CYS A 45 15.26 1.23 9.03
C CYS A 45 13.89 1.36 8.34
N MET A 46 13.81 0.99 7.04
CA MET A 46 12.55 0.89 6.33
C MET A 46 11.89 -0.47 6.55
N LEU A 47 11.76 -1.32 5.51
CA LEU A 47 11.19 -2.65 5.66
C LEU A 47 12.11 -3.59 6.47
N HIS A 48 13.42 -3.35 6.44
CA HIS A 48 14.43 -4.19 7.09
C HIS A 48 15.40 -3.35 7.88
N THR A 49 15.70 -3.82 9.09
CA THR A 49 16.79 -3.29 9.91
C THR A 49 18.10 -4.03 9.61
N ALA A 50 19.21 -3.48 10.07
CA ALA A 50 20.52 -4.16 10.00
C ALA A 50 20.49 -5.53 10.72
N ALA A 51 19.75 -5.62 11.82
CA ALA A 51 19.58 -6.86 12.57
C ALA A 51 18.79 -7.90 11.77
N ASP A 52 17.69 -7.50 11.11
CA ASP A 52 16.91 -8.41 10.26
C ASP A 52 17.75 -8.96 9.11
N LEU A 53 18.46 -8.10 8.39
CA LEU A 53 19.32 -8.50 7.28
C LEU A 53 20.43 -9.46 7.74
N SER A 54 21.05 -9.19 8.88
CA SER A 54 22.09 -10.07 9.46
C SER A 54 21.51 -11.41 9.89
N TYR A 55 20.31 -11.40 10.51
CA TYR A 55 19.62 -12.63 10.90
C TYR A 55 19.30 -13.50 9.70
N VAL A 56 18.68 -12.94 8.65
CA VAL A 56 18.35 -13.65 7.43
C VAL A 56 19.61 -14.19 6.73
N ALA A 57 20.69 -13.40 6.66
CA ALA A 57 21.96 -13.84 6.08
C ALA A 57 22.53 -15.08 6.78
N SER A 58 22.31 -15.21 8.11
CA SER A 58 22.74 -16.38 8.88
C SER A 58 21.90 -17.64 8.64
N LYS A 59 20.74 -17.52 7.98
CA LYS A 59 19.74 -18.59 7.80
C LYS A 59 19.61 -19.10 6.36
N LEU A 60 20.39 -18.60 5.40
CA LEU A 60 20.23 -18.89 3.97
C LEU A 60 20.32 -20.39 3.60
N THR A 61 20.86 -21.23 4.48
CA THR A 61 20.96 -22.68 4.29
C THR A 61 19.95 -23.48 5.12
N VAL A 62 19.07 -22.80 5.84
CA VAL A 62 18.11 -23.43 6.77
C VAL A 62 16.68 -23.19 6.25
N ALA A 63 15.87 -24.25 6.12
CA ALA A 63 14.47 -24.07 5.78
C ALA A 63 13.69 -23.36 6.92
N PRO A 64 12.71 -22.50 6.63
CA PRO A 64 12.19 -22.20 5.29
C PRO A 64 12.94 -21.03 4.59
N TRP A 65 13.93 -20.38 5.25
CA TRP A 65 14.69 -19.26 4.65
C TRP A 65 15.42 -19.69 3.38
N SER A 66 16.00 -20.91 3.35
CA SER A 66 16.67 -21.43 2.13
C SER A 66 15.72 -21.54 0.95
N GLU A 67 14.49 -21.95 1.18
CA GLU A 67 13.45 -22.07 0.14
C GLU A 67 13.04 -20.68 -0.39
N GLY A 68 12.87 -19.71 0.52
CA GLY A 68 12.62 -18.31 0.15
C GLY A 68 13.79 -17.67 -0.58
N TYR A 69 15.02 -18.02 -0.20
CA TYR A 69 16.25 -17.57 -0.85
C TYR A 69 16.39 -18.16 -2.26
N ASP A 70 16.03 -19.42 -2.45
CA ASP A 70 15.98 -20.02 -3.79
C ASP A 70 14.98 -19.31 -4.71
N LYS A 71 13.83 -18.87 -4.18
CA LYS A 71 12.90 -18.01 -4.94
C LYS A 71 13.57 -16.70 -5.37
N LEU A 72 14.34 -16.05 -4.47
CA LEU A 72 15.07 -14.83 -4.78
C LEU A 72 16.13 -15.08 -5.86
N LYS A 73 16.97 -16.07 -5.70
CA LYS A 73 18.05 -16.41 -6.66
C LYS A 73 17.56 -16.74 -8.06
N ASN A 74 16.42 -17.42 -8.12
CA ASN A 74 15.81 -17.87 -9.38
C ASN A 74 14.88 -16.83 -10.02
N SER A 75 14.72 -15.65 -9.41
CA SER A 75 13.93 -14.58 -9.98
C SER A 75 14.60 -13.98 -11.21
N GLY A 76 13.83 -13.73 -12.27
CA GLY A 76 14.31 -13.05 -13.48
C GLY A 76 14.76 -11.60 -13.27
N TYR A 77 14.52 -11.04 -12.08
CA TYR A 77 14.90 -9.67 -11.70
C TYR A 77 16.09 -9.62 -10.74
N SER A 78 16.64 -10.76 -10.36
CA SER A 78 17.72 -10.87 -9.38
C SER A 78 19.05 -11.33 -9.97
N TYR A 79 19.37 -10.92 -11.19
CA TYR A 79 20.63 -11.28 -11.85
C TYR A 79 21.49 -10.03 -12.16
N ALA A 80 22.80 -10.14 -11.95
CA ALA A 80 23.72 -9.02 -12.04
C ALA A 80 23.81 -8.37 -13.44
N GLY A 81 23.35 -9.06 -14.48
CA GLY A 81 23.29 -8.55 -15.86
C GLY A 81 22.03 -7.72 -16.17
N TYR A 82 21.19 -7.39 -15.18
CA TYR A 82 20.00 -6.59 -15.41
C TYR A 82 20.33 -5.21 -15.98
N VAL A 83 19.55 -4.78 -16.98
CA VAL A 83 19.73 -3.48 -17.63
C VAL A 83 18.59 -2.56 -17.23
N PRO A 84 18.86 -1.44 -16.56
CA PRO A 84 17.83 -0.48 -16.16
C PRO A 84 17.18 0.20 -17.37
N MET A 85 15.92 0.57 -17.22
CA MET A 85 15.08 1.20 -18.24
C MET A 85 14.48 2.53 -17.76
N PRO A 86 15.31 3.50 -17.30
CA PRO A 86 14.80 4.74 -16.75
C PRO A 86 14.05 5.55 -17.81
N GLN A 87 13.07 6.31 -17.37
CA GLN A 87 12.24 7.17 -18.20
C GLN A 87 12.36 8.62 -17.72
N GLU A 88 12.43 9.58 -18.64
CA GLU A 88 12.51 10.99 -18.30
C GLU A 88 11.21 11.48 -17.64
N VAL A 89 10.08 11.04 -18.17
CA VAL A 89 8.73 11.31 -17.64
C VAL A 89 7.97 10.00 -17.55
N LEU A 90 7.44 9.70 -16.37
CA LEU A 90 6.62 8.52 -16.14
C LEU A 90 5.14 8.82 -16.36
N GLY A 91 4.44 7.90 -17.04
CA GLY A 91 3.00 7.91 -17.19
C GLY A 91 2.40 6.55 -16.87
N ARG A 92 1.27 6.56 -16.22
CA ARG A 92 0.41 5.40 -16.02
C ARG A 92 -0.98 5.73 -16.50
N MET A 93 -1.33 5.20 -17.67
CA MET A 93 -2.66 5.33 -18.23
C MET A 93 -3.44 4.06 -17.95
N ASP A 94 -4.65 4.17 -17.47
CA ASP A 94 -5.54 3.02 -17.39
C ASP A 94 -5.88 2.52 -18.79
N GLN A 95 -5.92 1.20 -18.98
CA GLN A 95 -6.17 0.55 -20.26
C GLN A 95 -7.66 0.64 -20.72
N GLY A 96 -8.44 1.51 -20.10
CA GLY A 96 -9.81 1.78 -20.50
C GLY A 96 -9.92 2.52 -21.83
N ASN A 97 -11.12 3.06 -22.13
CA ASN A 97 -11.45 3.81 -23.36
C ASN A 97 -10.53 5.00 -23.69
N TRP A 98 -9.56 5.29 -22.83
CA TRP A 98 -8.60 6.39 -22.93
C TRP A 98 -7.30 6.01 -23.63
N ALA A 99 -6.88 4.73 -23.56
CA ALA A 99 -5.61 4.27 -24.14
C ALA A 99 -5.48 4.59 -25.63
N SER A 100 -6.61 4.62 -26.37
CA SER A 100 -6.61 4.97 -27.80
C SER A 100 -6.45 6.46 -28.09
N LYS A 101 -6.53 7.34 -27.08
CA LYS A 101 -6.46 8.80 -27.24
C LYS A 101 -5.09 9.38 -26.95
N PHE A 102 -4.18 8.57 -26.36
CA PHE A 102 -2.88 9.02 -25.95
C PHE A 102 -1.76 8.15 -26.53
N PRO A 103 -0.57 8.71 -26.77
CA PRO A 103 0.56 7.97 -27.26
C PRO A 103 0.96 6.82 -26.31
N GLU A 104 1.34 5.66 -26.83
CA GLU A 104 1.77 4.50 -26.03
C GLU A 104 2.90 4.83 -25.02
N TRP A 105 3.76 5.77 -25.35
CA TRP A 105 4.86 6.19 -24.47
C TRP A 105 4.39 6.85 -23.16
N TRP A 106 3.13 7.24 -23.05
CA TRP A 106 2.57 7.77 -21.81
C TRP A 106 2.20 6.66 -20.81
N ASN A 107 2.23 5.41 -21.20
CA ASN A 107 2.01 4.26 -20.33
C ASN A 107 3.29 3.47 -20.14
N ASN A 108 4.32 4.12 -19.64
CA ASN A 108 5.65 3.55 -19.48
C ASN A 108 6.04 3.19 -18.04
N TYR A 109 5.09 3.31 -17.09
CA TYR A 109 5.36 3.01 -15.68
C TYR A 109 5.81 1.56 -15.44
N THR A 110 5.55 0.67 -16.39
CA THR A 110 5.99 -0.73 -16.33
C THR A 110 7.50 -0.87 -16.23
N TYR A 111 8.26 0.07 -16.76
CA TYR A 111 9.71 0.11 -16.62
C TYR A 111 10.10 0.45 -15.17
N PHE A 112 9.37 1.37 -14.53
CA PHE A 112 9.63 1.76 -13.15
C PHE A 112 9.42 0.61 -12.18
N TYR A 113 8.29 -0.11 -12.24
CA TYR A 113 8.04 -1.19 -11.30
C TYR A 113 8.99 -2.38 -11.51
N LYS A 114 9.39 -2.66 -12.75
CA LYS A 114 10.39 -3.71 -13.04
C LYS A 114 11.75 -3.35 -12.48
N ASP A 115 12.18 -2.11 -12.70
CA ASP A 115 13.46 -1.62 -12.20
C ASP A 115 13.44 -1.52 -10.65
N ALA A 116 12.32 -1.14 -10.04
CA ALA A 116 12.17 -1.14 -8.58
C ALA A 116 12.29 -2.55 -7.99
N ALA A 117 11.62 -3.53 -8.60
CA ALA A 117 11.72 -4.92 -8.21
C ALA A 117 13.15 -5.46 -8.37
N ALA A 118 13.81 -5.14 -9.49
CA ALA A 118 15.18 -5.56 -9.74
C ALA A 118 16.16 -4.90 -8.76
N ALA A 119 16.05 -3.60 -8.52
CA ALA A 119 16.91 -2.88 -7.57
C ALA A 119 16.83 -3.49 -6.17
N TYR A 120 15.61 -3.77 -5.68
CA TYR A 120 15.41 -4.37 -4.36
C TYR A 120 15.96 -5.80 -4.28
N GLN A 121 15.66 -6.65 -5.25
CA GLN A 121 16.14 -8.04 -5.27
C GLN A 121 17.67 -8.12 -5.35
N LEU A 122 18.27 -7.27 -6.15
CA LEU A 122 19.74 -7.18 -6.30
C LEU A 122 20.40 -6.62 -5.03
N ALA A 123 19.79 -5.63 -4.39
CA ALA A 123 20.25 -5.11 -3.11
C ALA A 123 20.18 -6.19 -2.01
N LEU A 124 19.11 -7.00 -1.98
CA LEU A 124 19.02 -8.15 -1.08
C LEU A 124 20.11 -9.20 -1.35
N ARG A 125 20.34 -9.57 -2.61
CA ARG A 125 21.41 -10.52 -2.97
C ARG A 125 22.78 -10.03 -2.50
N TRP A 126 23.09 -8.77 -2.77
CA TRP A 126 24.31 -8.18 -2.26
C TRP A 126 24.39 -8.24 -0.74
N LYS A 127 23.34 -7.83 -0.04
CA LYS A 127 23.36 -7.71 1.41
C LYS A 127 23.37 -9.04 2.14
N LEU A 128 22.70 -10.06 1.60
CA LEU A 128 22.53 -11.37 2.25
C LEU A 128 23.66 -12.34 1.94
N GLU A 129 24.18 -12.36 0.73
CA GLU A 129 25.22 -13.31 0.31
C GLU A 129 26.57 -12.67 -0.07
N GLY A 130 26.64 -11.34 -0.10
CA GLY A 130 27.86 -10.61 -0.46
C GLY A 130 28.12 -10.52 -1.98
N ASP A 131 27.08 -10.72 -2.83
CA ASP A 131 27.25 -10.62 -4.29
C ASP A 131 27.46 -9.16 -4.72
N VAL A 132 28.74 -8.77 -4.83
CA VAL A 132 29.12 -7.40 -5.19
C VAL A 132 28.61 -7.00 -6.57
N ALA A 133 28.53 -7.92 -7.53
CA ALA A 133 28.03 -7.63 -8.88
C ALA A 133 26.52 -7.28 -8.84
N CYS A 134 25.76 -7.95 -7.99
CA CYS A 134 24.37 -7.61 -7.73
C CYS A 134 24.25 -6.20 -7.09
N GLY A 135 25.08 -5.90 -6.09
CA GLY A 135 25.12 -4.57 -5.46
C GLY A 135 25.42 -3.45 -6.46
N GLN A 136 26.45 -3.65 -7.31
CA GLN A 136 26.80 -2.69 -8.37
C GLN A 136 25.65 -2.46 -9.34
N THR A 137 24.92 -3.51 -9.70
CA THR A 137 23.75 -3.39 -10.60
C THR A 137 22.58 -2.71 -9.92
N ALA A 138 22.32 -2.96 -8.64
CA ALA A 138 21.32 -2.22 -7.87
C ALA A 138 21.61 -0.70 -7.87
N VAL A 139 22.86 -0.32 -7.58
CA VAL A 139 23.31 1.09 -7.62
C VAL A 139 23.18 1.67 -9.02
N LYS A 140 23.51 0.91 -10.06
CA LYS A 140 23.33 1.34 -11.46
C LYS A 140 21.89 1.67 -11.78
N ILE A 141 20.93 0.87 -11.30
CA ILE A 141 19.50 1.15 -11.48
C ILE A 141 19.13 2.45 -10.77
N LEU A 142 19.47 2.60 -9.49
CA LEU A 142 19.16 3.78 -8.69
C LEU A 142 19.71 5.06 -9.31
N ASN A 143 20.97 5.04 -9.76
CA ASN A 143 21.61 6.19 -10.43
C ASN A 143 20.94 6.52 -11.75
N ALA A 144 20.64 5.52 -12.57
CA ALA A 144 20.00 5.72 -13.87
C ALA A 144 18.64 6.45 -13.71
N TRP A 145 17.86 6.07 -12.72
CA TRP A 145 16.60 6.76 -12.40
C TRP A 145 16.81 8.17 -11.85
N ALA A 146 17.78 8.35 -10.94
CA ALA A 146 18.08 9.66 -10.36
C ALA A 146 18.54 10.68 -11.43
N GLU A 147 19.30 10.22 -12.41
CA GLU A 147 19.82 11.05 -13.51
C GLU A 147 18.75 11.38 -14.54
N THR A 148 17.85 10.43 -14.80
CA THR A 148 16.94 10.50 -15.95
C THR A 148 15.55 11.02 -15.59
N CYS A 149 14.95 10.56 -14.49
CA CYS A 149 13.54 10.86 -14.17
C CYS A 149 13.37 12.30 -13.68
N LYS A 150 12.54 13.07 -14.39
CA LYS A 150 12.31 14.50 -14.14
C LYS A 150 10.88 14.83 -13.74
N GLY A 151 9.92 13.90 -13.98
CA GLY A 151 8.52 14.18 -13.68
C GLY A 151 7.59 13.04 -14.00
N LEU A 152 6.33 13.28 -13.70
CA LEU A 152 5.20 12.41 -14.03
C LEU A 152 4.37 13.05 -15.14
N VAL A 153 3.74 12.22 -15.99
CA VAL A 153 2.81 12.70 -17.02
C VAL A 153 1.57 13.24 -16.32
N ARG A 154 1.30 14.52 -16.52
CA ARG A 154 0.07 15.15 -16.03
C ARG A 154 -0.85 15.41 -17.19
N VAL A 155 -1.93 14.67 -17.25
CA VAL A 155 -2.90 14.76 -18.33
C VAL A 155 -4.15 15.49 -17.83
N LYS A 156 -4.60 16.45 -18.61
CA LYS A 156 -5.91 17.06 -18.38
C LYS A 156 -7.01 16.02 -18.54
N SER A 157 -7.64 15.58 -17.44
CA SER A 157 -8.77 14.66 -17.50
C SER A 157 -9.96 15.36 -18.14
N LEU A 158 -10.39 14.87 -19.28
CA LEU A 158 -11.55 15.40 -19.99
C LEU A 158 -12.89 14.94 -19.36
N ALA A 159 -12.84 14.07 -18.35
CA ALA A 159 -14.05 13.40 -17.88
C ALA A 159 -14.71 14.05 -16.65
N ASN A 160 -14.00 14.79 -15.82
CA ASN A 160 -14.53 15.15 -14.50
C ASN A 160 -14.23 16.56 -14.00
N ASP A 161 -13.92 17.54 -14.82
CA ASP A 161 -13.72 18.94 -14.39
C ASP A 161 -12.77 19.15 -13.18
N ARG A 162 -11.85 18.21 -12.94
CA ARG A 162 -10.96 18.21 -11.78
C ARG A 162 -9.56 18.59 -12.20
N THR A 163 -9.10 19.67 -11.66
CA THR A 163 -7.77 20.22 -11.89
C THR A 163 -6.97 20.05 -10.61
N TYR A 164 -5.88 19.33 -10.68
CA TYR A 164 -4.99 19.16 -9.56
C TYR A 164 -3.55 19.27 -10.00
N ASP A 165 -3.04 20.43 -9.97
CA ASP A 165 -1.62 20.68 -9.76
C ASP A 165 -1.44 22.14 -9.39
N ALA A 166 -0.27 22.48 -8.89
CA ALA A 166 0.12 23.87 -8.61
C ALA A 166 0.08 24.80 -9.84
N ASN A 167 -0.09 24.23 -11.05
CA ASN A 167 -0.14 24.94 -12.33
C ASN A 167 -1.55 24.90 -12.98
N GLY A 168 -2.55 24.31 -12.32
CA GLY A 168 -3.91 24.20 -12.84
C GLY A 168 -4.08 23.16 -13.96
N GLU A 169 -3.18 22.20 -14.07
CA GLU A 169 -3.27 21.06 -14.97
C GLU A 169 -3.68 19.81 -14.24
N ILE A 170 -4.51 18.96 -14.84
CA ILE A 170 -5.02 17.76 -14.22
C ILE A 170 -4.03 16.63 -14.39
N ALA A 171 -3.66 16.00 -13.27
CA ALA A 171 -3.14 14.67 -13.30
C ALA A 171 -4.25 13.67 -13.64
N ASP A 172 -3.99 12.71 -14.53
CA ASP A 172 -4.84 11.52 -14.61
C ASP A 172 -4.78 10.83 -13.24
N PRO A 173 -5.92 10.53 -12.60
CA PRO A 173 -5.91 9.89 -11.30
C PRO A 173 -5.06 8.62 -11.26
N ASN A 174 -4.97 7.88 -12.36
CA ASN A 174 -4.15 6.66 -12.42
C ASN A 174 -2.64 6.91 -12.30
N GLU A 175 -2.17 8.12 -12.57
CA GLU A 175 -0.78 8.52 -12.36
C GLU A 175 -0.38 8.38 -10.89
N TYR A 176 -1.26 8.70 -9.96
CA TYR A 176 -1.00 8.54 -8.54
C TYR A 176 -0.73 7.10 -8.12
N LEU A 177 -1.21 6.11 -8.87
CA LEU A 177 -0.92 4.69 -8.59
C LEU A 177 0.53 4.28 -8.89
N ILE A 178 1.33 5.13 -9.54
CA ILE A 178 2.80 4.94 -9.63
C ILE A 178 3.41 4.86 -8.24
N SER A 179 2.83 5.54 -7.27
CA SER A 179 3.22 5.53 -5.85
C SER A 179 3.28 4.14 -5.22
N ILE A 180 2.52 3.16 -5.73
CA ILE A 180 2.60 1.77 -5.27
C ILE A 180 4.05 1.24 -5.28
N ASN A 181 4.85 1.63 -6.27
CA ASN A 181 6.20 1.09 -6.46
C ASN A 181 7.30 2.03 -5.91
N VAL A 182 6.95 3.22 -5.46
CA VAL A 182 7.92 4.20 -4.95
C VAL A 182 8.63 3.68 -3.71
N HIS A 183 7.89 3.12 -2.73
CA HIS A 183 8.49 2.55 -1.54
C HIS A 183 9.41 1.36 -1.85
N GLN A 184 9.14 0.63 -2.93
CA GLN A 184 9.97 -0.49 -3.36
C GLN A 184 11.35 -0.03 -3.80
N MET A 185 11.41 1.02 -4.61
CA MET A 185 12.66 1.64 -5.06
C MET A 185 13.41 2.30 -3.88
N ALA A 186 12.67 2.96 -2.98
CA ALA A 186 13.24 3.56 -1.78
C ALA A 186 13.89 2.51 -0.86
N ASN A 187 13.26 1.34 -0.67
CA ASN A 187 13.84 0.25 0.11
C ASN A 187 15.12 -0.32 -0.50
N ALA A 188 15.24 -0.35 -1.82
CA ALA A 188 16.50 -0.72 -2.47
C ALA A 188 17.62 0.28 -2.12
N ALA A 189 17.34 1.58 -2.24
CA ALA A 189 18.30 2.62 -1.87
C ALA A 189 18.66 2.59 -0.38
N GLU A 190 17.69 2.29 0.48
CA GLU A 190 17.88 2.17 1.92
C GLU A 190 18.82 1.02 2.29
N ILE A 191 18.74 -0.11 1.60
CA ILE A 191 19.70 -1.21 1.77
C ILE A 191 21.09 -0.78 1.26
N MET A 192 21.15 -0.18 0.06
CA MET A 192 22.41 0.18 -0.59
C MET A 192 23.17 1.29 0.15
N ARG A 193 22.49 2.24 0.84
CA ARG A 193 23.14 3.32 1.58
C ARG A 193 24.05 2.83 2.72
N THR A 194 23.95 1.56 3.08
CA THR A 194 24.81 0.96 4.12
C THR A 194 26.26 0.74 3.70
N ASP A 195 26.60 1.00 2.44
CA ASP A 195 27.95 0.92 1.91
C ASP A 195 28.27 2.10 0.98
N GLU A 196 28.95 3.11 1.55
CA GLU A 196 29.35 4.33 0.82
C GLU A 196 30.38 4.08 -0.28
N THR A 197 31.02 2.91 -0.32
CA THR A 197 31.98 2.55 -1.39
C THR A 197 31.26 2.10 -2.66
N LEU A 198 30.07 1.55 -2.53
CA LEU A 198 29.21 1.15 -3.65
C LEU A 198 28.20 2.23 -4.02
N PHE A 199 27.55 2.82 -3.03
CA PHE A 199 26.55 3.87 -3.21
C PHE A 199 26.97 5.12 -2.43
N THR A 200 27.69 5.99 -3.12
CA THR A 200 28.28 7.18 -2.51
C THR A 200 27.24 8.17 -1.97
N LYS A 201 27.62 9.00 -1.03
CA LYS A 201 26.73 10.07 -0.50
C LYS A 201 26.18 10.97 -1.61
N ALA A 202 26.99 11.28 -2.63
CA ALA A 202 26.55 12.11 -3.75
C ALA A 202 25.45 11.40 -4.58
N GLN A 203 25.60 10.11 -4.84
CA GLN A 203 24.61 9.30 -5.56
C GLN A 203 23.33 9.15 -4.74
N LEU A 204 23.43 8.87 -3.45
CA LEU A 204 22.28 8.82 -2.54
C LEU A 204 21.56 10.17 -2.52
N SER A 205 22.28 11.28 -2.39
CA SER A 205 21.69 12.63 -2.40
C SER A 205 20.96 12.95 -3.72
N ALA A 206 21.52 12.55 -4.86
CA ALA A 206 20.85 12.70 -6.15
C ALA A 206 19.56 11.88 -6.22
N PHE A 207 19.59 10.64 -5.73
CA PHE A 207 18.41 9.78 -5.67
C PHE A 207 17.33 10.35 -4.72
N GLN A 208 17.72 10.79 -3.52
CA GLN A 208 16.83 11.46 -2.56
C GLN A 208 16.17 12.73 -3.18
N THR A 209 16.94 13.48 -3.96
CA THR A 209 16.43 14.68 -4.65
C THR A 209 15.37 14.32 -5.68
N MET A 210 15.60 13.27 -6.48
CA MET A 210 14.62 12.76 -7.44
C MET A 210 13.33 12.31 -6.70
N MET A 211 13.46 11.52 -5.63
CA MET A 211 12.32 11.04 -4.86
C MET A 211 11.48 12.20 -4.29
N LYS A 212 12.11 13.22 -3.74
CA LYS A 212 11.44 14.41 -3.18
C LYS A 212 10.78 15.28 -4.25
N ASN A 213 11.40 15.42 -5.41
CA ASN A 213 10.95 16.39 -6.40
C ASN A 213 9.96 15.79 -7.42
N VAL A 214 10.00 14.49 -7.65
CA VAL A 214 9.16 13.82 -8.63
C VAL A 214 7.97 13.12 -7.99
N PHE A 215 8.18 12.29 -6.97
CA PHE A 215 7.14 11.41 -6.43
C PHE A 215 6.40 12.01 -5.23
N TYR A 216 7.12 12.66 -4.31
CA TYR A 216 6.50 13.21 -3.11
C TYR A 216 5.39 14.22 -3.40
N PRO A 217 5.57 15.21 -4.31
CA PRO A 217 4.55 16.23 -4.53
C PRO A 217 3.22 15.64 -5.01
N ALA A 218 3.26 14.63 -5.89
CA ALA A 218 2.06 13.96 -6.35
C ALA A 218 1.36 13.17 -5.24
N ALA A 219 2.13 12.47 -4.41
CA ALA A 219 1.58 11.67 -3.31
C ALA A 219 0.95 12.56 -2.23
N SER A 220 1.63 13.63 -1.83
CA SER A 220 1.13 14.57 -0.83
C SER A 220 -0.09 15.33 -1.34
N ASP A 221 -0.05 15.82 -2.59
CA ASP A 221 -1.18 16.48 -3.24
C ASP A 221 -2.43 15.58 -3.26
N PHE A 222 -2.26 14.30 -3.59
CA PHE A 222 -3.36 13.35 -3.58
C PHE A 222 -4.03 13.22 -2.20
N LEU A 223 -3.25 13.14 -1.13
CA LEU A 223 -3.79 13.02 0.24
C LEU A 223 -4.36 14.33 0.77
N ALA A 224 -3.84 15.48 0.33
CA ALA A 224 -4.30 16.80 0.76
C ALA A 224 -5.67 17.18 0.17
N HIS A 225 -5.95 16.76 -1.08
CA HIS A 225 -7.19 17.11 -1.77
C HIS A 225 -8.30 16.09 -1.51
N LYS A 226 -8.81 16.04 -0.30
CA LYS A 226 -9.92 15.16 0.12
C LYS A 226 -11.14 15.98 0.51
N GLU A 227 -11.96 16.35 -0.46
CA GLU A 227 -13.32 16.81 -0.14
C GLU A 227 -14.18 15.63 0.31
N ALA A 228 -15.07 15.89 1.26
CA ALA A 228 -16.00 14.89 1.76
C ALA A 228 -16.73 14.16 0.63
N CYS A 229 -16.80 12.87 0.69
CA CYS A 229 -17.50 11.94 -0.22
C CYS A 229 -17.11 11.99 -1.71
N LYS A 230 -16.83 13.16 -2.27
CA LYS A 230 -16.56 13.29 -3.72
C LYS A 230 -15.13 13.00 -4.13
N GLN A 231 -14.21 13.05 -3.18
CA GLN A 231 -12.78 12.92 -3.42
C GLN A 231 -12.11 11.76 -2.67
N HIS A 232 -12.89 10.98 -1.93
CA HIS A 232 -12.38 9.76 -1.36
C HIS A 232 -12.13 8.74 -2.46
N SER A 233 -10.87 8.34 -2.63
CA SER A 233 -10.49 7.23 -3.47
C SER A 233 -10.68 5.90 -2.75
N TRP A 234 -10.48 4.80 -3.46
CA TRP A 234 -10.35 3.50 -2.84
C TRP A 234 -9.16 3.45 -1.87
N LEU A 235 -9.26 2.61 -0.83
CA LEU A 235 -8.24 2.45 0.20
C LEU A 235 -6.84 2.18 -0.37
N ASN A 236 -6.71 1.34 -1.39
CA ASN A 236 -5.41 1.03 -1.98
C ASN A 236 -4.70 2.26 -2.56
N TRP A 237 -5.46 3.26 -3.02
CA TRP A 237 -4.89 4.50 -3.54
C TRP A 237 -4.29 5.35 -2.43
N ASP A 238 -5.02 5.53 -1.33
CA ASP A 238 -4.50 6.26 -0.16
C ASP A 238 -3.28 5.54 0.42
N LEU A 239 -3.35 4.21 0.58
CA LEU A 239 -2.24 3.41 1.09
C LEU A 239 -0.99 3.51 0.21
N ALA A 240 -1.16 3.55 -1.12
CA ALA A 240 -0.05 3.75 -2.04
C ALA A 240 0.68 5.09 -1.78
N GLN A 241 -0.09 6.17 -1.60
CA GLN A 241 0.47 7.49 -1.31
C GLN A 241 1.15 7.53 0.07
N MET A 242 0.46 7.04 1.09
CA MET A 242 0.99 6.99 2.46
C MET A 242 2.30 6.20 2.53
N THR A 243 2.35 5.03 1.87
CA THR A 243 3.55 4.19 1.82
C THR A 243 4.69 4.88 1.07
N SER A 244 4.37 5.59 -0.01
CA SER A 244 5.31 6.41 -0.76
C SER A 244 5.88 7.54 0.09
N ILE A 245 5.03 8.34 0.73
CA ILE A 245 5.44 9.49 1.56
C ILE A 245 6.31 9.03 2.73
N LEU A 246 5.88 7.98 3.47
CA LEU A 246 6.65 7.44 4.60
C LEU A 246 8.04 6.97 4.15
N SER A 247 8.12 6.24 3.03
CA SER A 247 9.40 5.75 2.52
C SER A 247 10.33 6.88 2.08
N ILE A 248 9.80 7.94 1.47
CA ILE A 248 10.58 9.14 1.10
C ILE A 248 11.02 9.89 2.36
N GLY A 249 10.14 10.03 3.35
CA GLY A 249 10.46 10.64 4.64
C GLY A 249 11.63 9.94 5.33
N ILE A 250 11.57 8.61 5.45
CA ILE A 250 12.65 7.81 6.05
C ILE A 250 13.94 7.92 5.23
N LEU A 251 13.86 7.72 3.91
CA LEU A 251 15.02 7.78 3.02
C LEU A 251 15.77 9.12 3.10
N CYS A 252 15.02 10.22 3.28
CA CYS A 252 15.54 11.58 3.24
C CYS A 252 15.79 12.20 4.62
N ASP A 253 15.61 11.45 5.71
CA ASP A 253 15.71 11.95 7.10
C ASP A 253 14.75 13.14 7.35
N ASP A 254 13.55 13.11 6.74
CA ASP A 254 12.59 14.20 6.72
C ASP A 254 11.41 13.89 7.67
N GLN A 255 11.48 14.46 8.89
CA GLN A 255 10.51 14.22 9.95
C GLN A 255 9.09 14.68 9.58
N ASP A 256 8.97 15.77 8.82
CA ASP A 256 7.66 16.29 8.42
C ASP A 256 6.92 15.29 7.54
N LYS A 257 7.61 14.67 6.56
CA LYS A 257 7.02 13.67 5.69
C LYS A 257 6.69 12.37 6.42
N ILE A 258 7.53 11.96 7.38
CA ILE A 258 7.25 10.81 8.23
C ILE A 258 5.95 11.06 9.02
N ASN A 259 5.84 12.23 9.64
CA ASN A 259 4.67 12.60 10.41
C ASN A 259 3.43 12.77 9.53
N GLU A 260 3.55 13.38 8.35
CA GLU A 260 2.46 13.48 7.37
C GLU A 260 1.80 12.11 7.13
N ALA A 261 2.59 11.09 6.83
CA ALA A 261 2.06 9.75 6.55
C ALA A 261 1.47 9.07 7.80
N ILE A 262 2.17 9.13 8.94
CA ILE A 262 1.74 8.48 10.18
C ILE A 262 0.51 9.15 10.77
N LEU A 263 0.44 10.47 10.77
CA LEU A 263 -0.72 11.21 11.26
C LEU A 263 -1.92 11.03 10.33
N TYR A 264 -1.70 10.94 9.02
CA TYR A 264 -2.79 10.61 8.08
C TYR A 264 -3.36 9.21 8.36
N PHE A 265 -2.53 8.21 8.65
CA PHE A 265 -3.01 6.88 9.08
C PHE A 265 -3.90 6.96 10.31
N LYS A 266 -3.55 7.79 11.29
CA LYS A 266 -4.25 7.89 12.56
C LYS A 266 -5.49 8.79 12.50
N TYR A 267 -5.44 9.88 11.74
CA TYR A 267 -6.39 10.99 11.82
C TYR A 267 -6.87 11.53 10.47
N GLY A 268 -6.37 10.99 9.37
CA GLY A 268 -6.74 11.44 8.02
C GLY A 268 -8.23 11.27 7.73
N VAL A 269 -8.76 12.10 6.85
CA VAL A 269 -10.18 12.08 6.45
C VAL A 269 -10.49 11.11 5.33
N GLY A 270 -9.48 10.66 4.58
CA GLY A 270 -9.63 9.72 3.47
C GLY A 270 -9.67 8.26 3.94
N ASN A 271 -9.81 7.37 2.96
CA ASN A 271 -9.94 5.94 3.22
C ASN A 271 -8.63 5.27 3.72
N GLY A 272 -7.49 5.97 3.65
CA GLY A 272 -6.23 5.49 4.21
C GLY A 272 -6.12 5.60 5.73
N SER A 273 -6.96 6.40 6.39
CA SER A 273 -6.99 6.40 7.84
C SER A 273 -7.57 5.08 8.36
N ILE A 274 -7.05 4.58 9.48
CA ILE A 274 -7.41 3.25 9.98
C ILE A 274 -8.90 3.10 10.29
N ASP A 275 -9.58 4.17 10.67
CA ASP A 275 -11.03 4.14 10.95
C ASP A 275 -11.85 3.97 9.67
N ASN A 276 -11.43 4.61 8.59
CA ASN A 276 -12.08 4.49 7.29
C ASN A 276 -11.60 3.24 6.52
N ALA A 277 -10.35 2.83 6.71
CA ALA A 277 -9.77 1.63 6.10
C ALA A 277 -10.49 0.37 6.58
N VAL A 278 -10.87 0.35 7.87
CA VAL A 278 -11.55 -0.78 8.52
C VAL A 278 -12.80 -0.26 9.23
N PRO A 279 -13.86 0.04 8.47
CA PRO A 279 -15.05 0.70 9.01
C PRO A 279 -15.89 -0.19 9.92
N PHE A 280 -15.76 -1.51 9.81
CA PHE A 280 -16.56 -2.44 10.61
C PHE A 280 -15.71 -3.53 11.24
N LEU A 281 -16.03 -3.83 12.50
CA LEU A 281 -15.47 -4.94 13.25
C LEU A 281 -16.58 -5.94 13.54
N HIS A 282 -16.35 -7.20 13.21
CA HIS A 282 -17.26 -8.30 13.47
C HIS A 282 -16.63 -9.29 14.46
N GLN A 283 -17.44 -9.85 15.35
CA GLN A 283 -16.99 -11.01 16.10
C GLN A 283 -16.91 -12.21 15.17
N ASP A 284 -15.80 -12.94 15.24
CA ASP A 284 -15.67 -14.14 14.43
C ASP A 284 -16.66 -15.23 14.92
N PRO A 285 -17.58 -15.71 14.07
CA PRO A 285 -18.51 -16.77 14.47
C PRO A 285 -17.80 -18.10 14.80
N ASP A 286 -16.57 -18.30 14.34
CA ASP A 286 -15.78 -19.51 14.67
C ASP A 286 -14.94 -19.33 15.94
N GLY A 287 -14.96 -18.16 16.57
CA GLY A 287 -14.34 -17.90 17.88
C GLY A 287 -12.85 -17.55 17.84
N HIS A 288 -12.30 -17.14 16.68
CA HIS A 288 -10.89 -16.74 16.54
C HIS A 288 -10.68 -15.23 16.65
N GLY A 289 -11.52 -14.53 17.40
CA GLY A 289 -11.34 -13.11 17.72
C GLY A 289 -12.16 -12.16 16.87
N VAL A 290 -11.56 -11.06 16.43
CA VAL A 290 -12.23 -9.99 15.71
C VAL A 290 -11.81 -9.99 14.24
N LEU A 291 -12.80 -9.82 13.37
CA LEU A 291 -12.64 -9.71 11.92
C LEU A 291 -12.91 -8.27 11.50
N GLY A 292 -11.95 -7.61 10.86
CA GLY A 292 -12.06 -6.23 10.39
C GLY A 292 -12.43 -6.17 8.90
N GLN A 293 -13.66 -5.80 8.59
CA GLN A 293 -14.08 -5.62 7.21
C GLN A 293 -13.37 -4.41 6.60
N GLY A 294 -12.50 -4.66 5.61
CA GLY A 294 -11.80 -3.60 4.90
C GLY A 294 -12.71 -2.84 3.93
N GLN A 295 -12.38 -1.59 3.68
CA GLN A 295 -13.16 -0.71 2.80
C GLN A 295 -13.35 -1.28 1.39
N GLU A 296 -12.38 -2.06 0.89
CA GLU A 296 -12.45 -2.64 -0.47
C GLU A 296 -12.99 -4.08 -0.53
N SER A 297 -13.40 -4.66 0.58
CA SER A 297 -13.87 -6.04 0.62
C SER A 297 -15.08 -6.28 -0.31
N GLY A 298 -15.97 -5.32 -0.40
CA GLY A 298 -17.11 -5.33 -1.31
C GLY A 298 -16.81 -4.96 -2.77
N ARG A 299 -15.59 -4.50 -3.07
CA ARG A 299 -15.15 -4.15 -4.42
C ARG A 299 -14.65 -5.37 -5.20
N ASP A 300 -13.61 -5.99 -4.74
CA ASP A 300 -13.06 -7.28 -5.19
C ASP A 300 -11.91 -7.72 -4.29
N GLN A 301 -11.58 -9.01 -4.33
CA GLN A 301 -10.57 -9.58 -3.44
C GLN A 301 -9.13 -9.32 -3.88
N GLY A 302 -8.90 -9.00 -5.16
CA GLY A 302 -7.59 -8.57 -5.63
C GLY A 302 -7.17 -7.23 -5.02
N HIS A 303 -8.10 -6.26 -4.96
CA HIS A 303 -7.84 -4.99 -4.27
C HIS A 303 -7.84 -5.14 -2.74
N ALA A 304 -8.73 -5.97 -2.17
CA ALA A 304 -8.71 -6.24 -0.73
C ALA A 304 -7.34 -6.81 -0.28
N THR A 305 -6.78 -7.78 -1.02
CA THR A 305 -5.44 -8.33 -0.72
C THR A 305 -4.30 -7.34 -1.02
N LEU A 306 -4.46 -6.43 -2.01
CA LEU A 306 -3.51 -5.35 -2.24
C LEU A 306 -3.46 -4.38 -1.05
N CYS A 307 -4.63 -4.07 -0.46
CA CYS A 307 -4.68 -3.25 0.75
C CYS A 307 -3.91 -3.91 1.91
N ILE A 308 -4.01 -5.24 2.08
CA ILE A 308 -3.22 -5.96 3.09
C ILE A 308 -1.72 -5.82 2.81
N ALA A 309 -1.29 -5.95 1.55
CA ALA A 309 0.12 -5.82 1.18
C ALA A 309 0.69 -4.43 1.48
N LEU A 310 -0.03 -3.37 1.08
CA LEU A 310 0.39 -1.98 1.30
C LEU A 310 0.33 -1.60 2.78
N MET A 311 -0.73 -2.01 3.49
CA MET A 311 -0.88 -1.78 4.93
C MET A 311 0.24 -2.45 5.71
N GLY A 312 0.59 -3.70 5.37
CA GLY A 312 1.69 -4.42 5.98
C GLY A 312 3.03 -3.70 5.76
N ALA A 313 3.32 -3.28 4.53
CA ALA A 313 4.55 -2.54 4.21
C ALA A 313 4.62 -1.20 4.95
N PHE A 314 3.52 -0.45 4.99
CA PHE A 314 3.42 0.82 5.70
C PHE A 314 3.68 0.65 7.19
N CYS A 315 2.95 -0.27 7.84
CA CYS A 315 3.09 -0.51 9.28
C CYS A 315 4.48 -1.07 9.64
N GLN A 316 5.11 -1.89 8.77
CA GLN A 316 6.46 -2.39 9.00
C GLN A 316 7.51 -1.27 8.97
N MET A 317 7.40 -0.34 8.02
CA MET A 317 8.30 0.81 7.96
C MET A 317 8.13 1.72 9.19
N ALA A 318 6.90 1.97 9.61
CA ALA A 318 6.61 2.71 10.83
C ALA A 318 7.16 2.00 12.09
N TYR A 319 6.97 0.68 12.18
CA TYR A 319 7.48 -0.12 13.30
C TYR A 319 9.00 -0.04 13.44
N ASN A 320 9.72 -0.08 12.33
CA ASN A 320 11.19 -0.06 12.34
C ASN A 320 11.77 1.31 12.75
N ILE A 321 10.99 2.37 12.72
CA ILE A 321 11.37 3.68 13.25
C ILE A 321 10.79 3.97 14.65
N GLY A 322 10.14 2.98 15.27
CA GLY A 322 9.63 3.07 16.64
C GLY A 322 8.16 3.39 16.79
N GLU A 323 7.38 3.41 15.70
CA GLU A 323 5.94 3.65 15.73
C GLU A 323 5.15 2.36 15.45
N ASP A 324 4.61 1.72 16.50
CA ASP A 324 3.89 0.45 16.38
C ASP A 324 2.43 0.65 15.92
N LEU A 325 2.26 0.85 14.62
CA LEU A 325 0.93 0.98 14.00
C LEU A 325 0.20 -0.37 13.88
N PHE A 326 0.89 -1.49 13.98
CA PHE A 326 0.24 -2.79 14.03
C PHE A 326 -0.60 -2.97 15.28
N ALA A 327 -0.13 -2.45 16.43
CA ALA A 327 -0.85 -2.51 17.70
C ALA A 327 -1.94 -1.40 17.82
N TYR A 328 -1.95 -0.43 16.90
CA TYR A 328 -2.86 0.71 17.01
C TYR A 328 -4.32 0.28 16.96
N GLN A 329 -5.17 0.88 17.82
CA GLN A 329 -6.60 0.54 17.96
C GLN A 329 -6.86 -0.97 18.12
N ASP A 330 -6.21 -1.58 19.11
CA ASP A 330 -6.39 -2.99 19.46
C ASP A 330 -6.12 -3.95 18.29
N ASN A 331 -5.03 -3.73 17.55
CA ASN A 331 -4.60 -4.54 16.42
C ASN A 331 -5.59 -4.52 15.23
N LYS A 332 -6.16 -3.39 14.92
CA LYS A 332 -7.15 -3.26 13.84
C LYS A 332 -6.62 -3.70 12.47
N VAL A 333 -5.30 -3.56 12.25
CA VAL A 333 -4.61 -4.09 11.05
C VAL A 333 -4.67 -5.62 11.02
N LEU A 334 -4.49 -6.30 12.15
CA LEU A 334 -4.68 -7.76 12.22
C LEU A 334 -6.11 -8.15 11.91
N ALA A 335 -7.09 -7.47 12.51
CA ALA A 335 -8.49 -7.76 12.26
C ALA A 335 -8.82 -7.70 10.75
N MET A 336 -8.27 -6.72 10.01
CA MET A 336 -8.43 -6.61 8.57
C MET A 336 -7.75 -7.77 7.81
N ALA A 337 -6.56 -8.17 8.23
CA ALA A 337 -5.86 -9.32 7.64
C ALA A 337 -6.63 -10.62 7.88
N GLU A 338 -7.11 -10.85 9.11
CA GLU A 338 -7.90 -12.04 9.47
C GLU A 338 -9.21 -12.13 8.67
N TYR A 339 -9.92 -11.01 8.49
CA TYR A 339 -11.13 -10.96 7.67
C TYR A 339 -10.83 -11.34 6.21
N THR A 340 -9.85 -10.69 5.62
CA THR A 340 -9.47 -10.91 4.22
C THR A 340 -8.95 -12.33 4.00
N ALA A 341 -8.09 -12.84 4.89
CA ALA A 341 -7.58 -14.20 4.82
C ALA A 341 -8.71 -15.23 4.94
N LYS A 342 -9.61 -15.07 5.92
CA LYS A 342 -10.75 -15.96 6.14
C LYS A 342 -11.60 -16.08 4.87
N TYR A 343 -11.97 -14.95 4.27
CA TYR A 343 -12.82 -14.94 3.08
C TYR A 343 -12.16 -15.61 1.88
N ASN A 344 -10.84 -15.46 1.74
CA ASN A 344 -10.08 -15.97 0.61
C ASN A 344 -9.53 -17.41 0.80
N LEU A 345 -9.83 -18.09 1.93
CA LEU A 345 -9.23 -19.36 2.29
C LEU A 345 -9.72 -20.50 1.40
N TRP A 346 -8.82 -21.11 0.62
CA TRP A 346 -9.10 -22.29 -0.18
C TRP A 346 -9.27 -23.53 0.69
N LYS A 347 -10.14 -24.47 0.26
CA LYS A 347 -10.20 -25.84 0.83
C LYS A 347 -8.95 -26.63 0.47
N ASP A 348 -8.47 -26.43 -0.75
CA ASP A 348 -7.27 -27.05 -1.29
C ASP A 348 -6.48 -26.00 -2.10
N PHE A 349 -5.32 -25.61 -1.60
CA PHE A 349 -4.45 -24.64 -2.26
C PHE A 349 -3.74 -25.20 -3.50
N ASP A 350 -3.68 -26.52 -3.67
CA ASP A 350 -3.11 -27.16 -4.84
C ASP A 350 -4.11 -27.20 -6.01
N ASP A 351 -5.41 -27.24 -5.71
CA ASP A 351 -6.48 -27.20 -6.72
C ASP A 351 -7.16 -25.83 -6.82
N ARG A 352 -6.44 -24.85 -7.38
CA ARG A 352 -6.94 -23.49 -7.67
C ARG A 352 -7.49 -23.33 -9.08
N SER A 353 -7.81 -24.42 -9.76
CA SER A 353 -8.20 -24.42 -11.18
C SER A 353 -9.61 -23.87 -11.46
N SER A 354 -10.43 -23.65 -10.43
CA SER A 354 -11.80 -23.18 -10.55
C SER A 354 -12.08 -22.04 -9.56
N THR A 355 -12.86 -21.06 -10.00
CA THR A 355 -13.35 -19.93 -9.17
C THR A 355 -14.74 -20.20 -8.56
N SER A 356 -15.22 -21.45 -8.55
CA SER A 356 -16.51 -21.75 -7.96
C SER A 356 -16.45 -21.57 -6.43
N ASN A 357 -17.50 -20.99 -5.84
CA ASN A 357 -17.60 -20.74 -4.40
C ASN A 357 -17.45 -22.02 -3.55
N GLU A 358 -17.72 -23.18 -4.12
CA GLU A 358 -17.56 -24.49 -3.46
C GLU A 358 -16.10 -24.82 -3.10
N LYS A 359 -15.11 -24.16 -3.71
CA LYS A 359 -13.69 -24.38 -3.43
C LYS A 359 -13.15 -23.60 -2.25
N PHE A 360 -13.90 -22.63 -1.75
CA PHE A 360 -13.52 -21.90 -0.56
C PHE A 360 -14.04 -22.57 0.71
N VAL A 361 -13.28 -22.40 1.81
CA VAL A 361 -13.69 -22.93 3.12
C VAL A 361 -14.97 -22.29 3.59
N TYR A 362 -15.10 -21.00 3.38
CA TYR A 362 -16.24 -20.20 3.83
C TYR A 362 -17.14 -19.84 2.65
N SER A 363 -18.44 -19.95 2.87
CA SER A 363 -19.43 -19.46 1.92
C SER A 363 -19.52 -17.94 2.02
N LYS A 364 -19.84 -17.29 0.91
CA LYS A 364 -20.26 -15.88 0.89
C LYS A 364 -21.54 -15.69 1.68
N GLU A 365 -22.48 -16.65 1.54
CA GLU A 365 -23.72 -16.63 2.27
C GLU A 365 -23.46 -16.81 3.78
N GLY A 366 -23.91 -15.82 4.58
CA GLY A 366 -23.70 -15.83 6.02
C GLY A 366 -22.31 -15.36 6.48
N PHE A 367 -21.43 -14.99 5.56
CA PHE A 367 -20.16 -14.35 5.93
C PHE A 367 -20.45 -12.98 6.58
N PRO A 368 -19.79 -12.62 7.68
CA PRO A 368 -20.08 -11.36 8.37
C PRO A 368 -19.73 -10.18 7.46
N TYR A 369 -20.73 -9.39 7.14
CA TYR A 369 -20.59 -8.21 6.28
C TYR A 369 -21.57 -7.12 6.70
N SER A 370 -21.08 -5.89 6.79
CA SER A 370 -21.89 -4.69 6.97
C SER A 370 -21.92 -3.87 5.69
N PHE A 371 -23.09 -3.39 5.35
CA PHE A 371 -23.26 -2.54 4.20
C PHE A 371 -22.41 -1.27 4.34
N TYR A 372 -21.61 -0.98 3.33
CA TYR A 372 -20.78 0.20 3.25
C TYR A 372 -21.12 1.00 1.98
N GLU A 373 -21.63 2.19 2.17
CA GLU A 373 -21.82 3.13 1.08
C GLU A 373 -20.48 3.82 0.81
N ASN A 374 -19.83 3.42 -0.27
CA ASN A 374 -18.54 3.98 -0.60
C ASN A 374 -18.68 5.37 -1.22
N CYS A 375 -18.20 6.37 -0.51
CA CYS A 375 -18.05 7.73 -1.01
C CYS A 375 -16.82 7.86 -1.91
N SER A 376 -16.71 7.04 -2.97
CA SER A 376 -15.61 7.16 -3.93
C SER A 376 -16.04 7.97 -5.13
N TRP A 377 -15.21 8.92 -5.54
CA TRP A 377 -15.41 9.67 -6.78
C TRP A 377 -15.32 8.77 -8.03
N GLN A 378 -14.60 7.65 -7.94
CA GLN A 378 -14.48 6.69 -9.03
C GLN A 378 -15.75 5.87 -9.23
N CYS A 379 -16.51 5.63 -8.16
CA CYS A 379 -17.71 4.83 -8.21
C CYS A 379 -18.69 5.20 -7.09
N PRO A 380 -19.36 6.34 -7.18
CA PRO A 380 -20.35 6.73 -6.17
C PRO A 380 -21.55 5.75 -6.08
N ALA A 381 -21.69 4.85 -7.05
CA ALA A 381 -22.76 3.86 -7.11
C ALA A 381 -22.34 2.47 -6.59
N LEU A 382 -21.09 2.24 -6.21
CA LEU A 382 -20.63 0.97 -5.65
C LEU A 382 -20.77 0.96 -4.13
N SER A 383 -21.99 1.10 -3.68
CA SER A 383 -22.36 0.53 -2.39
C SER A 383 -22.50 -0.97 -2.60
N SER A 384 -21.56 -1.75 -2.08
CA SER A 384 -21.68 -3.19 -2.11
C SER A 384 -22.57 -3.65 -0.96
N LYS A 385 -23.58 -4.45 -1.29
CA LYS A 385 -24.47 -5.03 -0.27
C LYS A 385 -23.92 -6.32 0.31
N GLU A 386 -22.80 -6.80 -0.21
CA GLU A 386 -22.20 -8.08 0.13
C GLU A 386 -20.75 -8.13 -0.30
N GLU A 387 -19.98 -9.08 0.24
CA GLU A 387 -18.64 -9.39 -0.24
C GLU A 387 -18.63 -9.67 -1.75
N ASN A 388 -17.52 -9.33 -2.40
CA ASN A 388 -17.35 -9.55 -3.83
C ASN A 388 -16.35 -10.67 -4.10
N ASP A 389 -16.78 -11.67 -4.86
CA ASP A 389 -15.99 -12.87 -5.19
C ASP A 389 -14.97 -12.66 -6.33
N LYS A 390 -14.98 -11.51 -6.99
CA LYS A 390 -14.01 -11.23 -8.06
C LYS A 390 -12.59 -11.32 -7.50
N SER A 391 -11.73 -12.06 -8.16
CA SER A 391 -10.34 -12.35 -7.75
C SER A 391 -10.20 -13.04 -6.38
N ARG A 392 -11.27 -13.68 -5.89
CA ARG A 392 -11.25 -14.40 -4.63
C ARG A 392 -10.20 -15.51 -4.65
N GLY A 393 -9.44 -15.63 -3.56
CA GLY A 393 -8.38 -16.61 -3.41
C GLY A 393 -7.08 -16.27 -4.12
N GLU A 394 -6.87 -15.02 -4.51
CA GLU A 394 -5.61 -14.54 -5.08
C GLU A 394 -4.46 -14.73 -4.09
N ILE A 395 -3.39 -15.40 -4.54
CA ILE A 395 -2.25 -15.77 -3.70
C ILE A 395 -1.16 -14.68 -3.67
N ARG A 396 -1.52 -13.47 -3.26
CA ARG A 396 -0.57 -12.37 -3.13
C ARG A 396 0.45 -12.64 -2.03
N PRO A 397 1.78 -12.51 -2.26
CA PRO A 397 2.82 -12.80 -1.25
C PRO A 397 3.01 -11.60 -0.30
N CYS A 398 2.17 -11.50 0.71
CA CYS A 398 2.19 -10.41 1.69
C CYS A 398 1.82 -10.85 3.11
N TRP A 399 1.58 -12.14 3.33
CA TRP A 399 1.02 -12.65 4.57
C TRP A 399 2.07 -12.93 5.63
N ALA A 400 3.27 -13.37 5.24
CA ALA A 400 4.34 -13.72 6.17
C ALA A 400 4.77 -12.50 7.01
N LEU A 401 4.84 -11.31 6.43
CA LEU A 401 5.14 -10.07 7.16
C LEU A 401 4.17 -9.88 8.33
N ILE A 402 2.88 -9.93 8.06
CA ILE A 402 1.83 -9.71 9.06
C ILE A 402 1.83 -10.83 10.09
N TYR A 403 1.83 -12.09 9.63
CA TYR A 403 1.83 -13.24 10.53
C TYR A 403 2.99 -13.22 11.51
N TYR A 404 4.22 -13.06 11.02
CA TYR A 404 5.39 -13.11 11.88
C TYR A 404 5.52 -11.90 12.80
N HIS A 405 5.01 -10.73 12.39
CA HIS A 405 4.92 -9.59 13.30
C HIS A 405 4.10 -9.97 14.55
N TYR A 406 2.86 -10.43 14.37
CA TYR A 406 1.98 -10.76 15.50
C TYR A 406 2.44 -12.01 16.26
N LYS A 407 2.97 -13.03 15.58
CA LYS A 407 3.57 -14.21 16.22
C LYS A 407 4.65 -13.81 17.23
N THR A 408 5.54 -12.90 16.88
CA THR A 408 6.61 -12.44 17.78
C THR A 408 6.09 -11.68 19.02
N LYS A 409 4.88 -11.18 18.95
CA LYS A 409 4.17 -10.52 20.06
C LYS A 409 3.31 -11.50 20.87
N GLY A 410 3.25 -12.77 20.48
CA GLY A 410 2.38 -13.77 21.11
C GLY A 410 0.89 -13.57 20.82
N ILE A 411 0.57 -12.86 19.75
CA ILE A 411 -0.81 -12.59 19.30
C ILE A 411 -1.17 -13.60 18.22
N GLU A 412 -2.32 -14.27 18.37
CA GLU A 412 -2.81 -15.23 17.38
C GLU A 412 -3.26 -14.52 16.09
N ALA A 413 -2.79 -15.00 14.95
CA ALA A 413 -3.20 -14.60 13.60
C ALA A 413 -3.67 -15.85 12.85
N TYR A 414 -4.85 -16.36 13.20
CA TYR A 414 -5.31 -17.70 12.86
C TYR A 414 -5.54 -17.89 11.34
N TYR A 415 -6.32 -17.01 10.72
CA TYR A 415 -6.64 -17.13 9.30
C TYR A 415 -5.48 -16.67 8.42
N THR A 416 -4.77 -15.64 8.84
CA THR A 416 -3.52 -15.19 8.20
C THR A 416 -2.51 -16.33 8.14
N LYS A 417 -2.34 -17.07 9.24
CA LYS A 417 -1.47 -18.26 9.28
C LYS A 417 -1.94 -19.33 8.31
N LYS A 418 -3.20 -19.67 8.34
CA LYS A 418 -3.75 -20.72 7.46
C LYS A 418 -3.58 -20.37 5.99
N PHE A 419 -3.81 -19.11 5.63
CA PHE A 419 -3.65 -18.66 4.25
C PHE A 419 -2.18 -18.70 3.83
N MET A 420 -1.28 -18.19 4.68
CA MET A 420 0.17 -18.23 4.45
C MET A 420 0.68 -19.68 4.30
N ASP A 421 0.30 -20.57 5.21
CA ASP A 421 0.72 -21.98 5.19
C ASP A 421 0.22 -22.67 3.91
N GLY A 422 -1.02 -22.44 3.52
CA GLY A 422 -1.61 -23.02 2.30
C GLY A 422 -0.99 -22.47 1.02
N MET A 423 -0.62 -21.21 1.00
CA MET A 423 0.06 -20.60 -0.13
C MET A 423 1.50 -21.11 -0.29
N GLY A 424 2.13 -21.54 0.80
CA GLY A 424 3.52 -22.01 0.81
C GLY A 424 4.54 -20.89 0.77
N VAL A 425 5.70 -21.16 0.14
CA VAL A 425 6.82 -20.21 0.11
C VAL A 425 6.50 -18.96 -0.69
N GLU A 426 6.46 -17.82 -0.02
CA GLU A 426 6.28 -16.52 -0.67
C GLU A 426 7.51 -16.14 -1.50
N GLY A 427 7.31 -16.03 -2.82
CA GLY A 427 8.31 -15.52 -3.75
C GLY A 427 8.20 -14.00 -3.93
N GLY A 428 8.85 -13.49 -4.98
CA GLY A 428 8.83 -12.07 -5.32
C GLY A 428 7.48 -11.55 -5.80
N GLY A 429 7.34 -10.25 -5.75
CA GLY A 429 6.24 -9.53 -6.37
C GLY A 429 6.14 -9.79 -7.87
N GLY A 430 4.95 -9.65 -8.43
CA GLY A 430 4.68 -9.91 -9.83
C GLY A 430 3.19 -9.96 -10.11
N HIS A 431 2.81 -10.62 -11.19
CA HIS A 431 1.42 -10.86 -11.51
C HIS A 431 0.87 -12.04 -10.70
N TYR A 432 -0.05 -11.75 -9.78
CA TYR A 432 -0.73 -12.78 -8.96
C TYR A 432 -2.17 -12.96 -9.34
N GLY A 433 -2.76 -12.03 -10.08
CA GLY A 433 -4.14 -12.07 -10.46
C GLY A 433 -4.51 -10.97 -11.44
N SER A 434 -5.79 -10.93 -11.80
CA SER A 434 -6.32 -10.05 -12.85
C SER A 434 -6.32 -8.57 -12.50
N THR A 435 -6.19 -8.22 -11.22
CA THR A 435 -6.21 -6.84 -10.72
C THR A 435 -4.84 -6.26 -10.47
N SER A 436 -3.79 -7.11 -10.49
CA SER A 436 -2.42 -6.67 -10.29
C SER A 436 -1.98 -5.70 -11.38
N GLY A 437 -1.48 -4.54 -10.96
CA GLY A 437 -0.82 -3.57 -11.83
C GLY A 437 0.63 -3.93 -12.19
N GLY A 438 1.06 -5.16 -11.92
CA GLY A 438 2.46 -5.59 -11.94
C GLY A 438 3.14 -5.29 -10.60
N PHE A 439 4.02 -6.09 -10.15
CA PHE A 439 4.89 -5.92 -8.96
C PHE A 439 4.38 -4.95 -7.86
N ASP A 440 3.10 -5.02 -7.53
CA ASP A 440 2.46 -4.10 -6.59
C ASP A 440 2.80 -4.40 -5.10
N GLN A 441 3.67 -5.39 -4.86
CA GLN A 441 4.40 -5.59 -3.60
C GLN A 441 5.74 -6.26 -3.88
N LEU A 442 6.65 -6.17 -2.90
CA LEU A 442 8.00 -6.72 -3.01
C LEU A 442 8.03 -8.24 -2.94
N GLY A 443 7.22 -8.83 -2.07
CA GLY A 443 7.23 -10.27 -1.81
C GLY A 443 8.42 -10.72 -0.95
N PHE A 444 8.84 -11.98 -1.14
CA PHE A 444 9.92 -12.65 -0.40
C PHE A 444 9.66 -12.73 1.11
N GLY A 445 8.40 -12.77 1.52
CA GLY A 445 8.02 -12.74 2.93
C GLY A 445 8.57 -13.94 3.71
N THR A 446 8.57 -15.15 3.14
CA THR A 446 9.15 -16.34 3.76
C THR A 446 10.64 -16.14 4.04
N LEU A 447 11.39 -15.52 3.12
CA LEU A 447 12.80 -15.23 3.34
C LEU A 447 13.00 -14.16 4.41
N MET A 448 12.27 -13.05 4.31
CA MET A 448 12.61 -11.82 5.02
C MET A 448 11.96 -11.69 6.41
N TYR A 449 10.79 -12.29 6.61
CA TYR A 449 10.01 -12.09 7.84
C TYR A 449 9.87 -13.32 8.72
N THR A 450 10.25 -14.52 8.26
CA THR A 450 10.23 -15.71 9.12
C THR A 450 11.04 -15.50 10.39
N LYS A 451 10.45 -15.83 11.54
CA LYS A 451 11.05 -15.82 12.86
C LYS A 451 10.81 -17.16 13.54
N GLU A 452 11.81 -17.64 14.29
CA GLU A 452 11.75 -18.87 15.10
C GLU A 452 10.75 -18.77 16.25
#